data_5fa0863006863707af4a5f4916cabdec
#
_entry.id   5fa0863006863707af4a5f4916cabdec
#
_cell.length_a   1.000
_cell.length_b   1.000
_cell.length_c   1.000
_cell.angle_alpha   90.00
_cell.angle_beta   90.00
_cell.angle_gamma   90.00
#
_symmetry.space_group_name_H-M   'P 1'
#
loop_
_entity.id
_entity.type
_entity.pdbx_description
1 polymer ?
#
loop_
_entity_poly.entity_id
_entity_poly.type
_entity_poly.pdbx_seq_one_letter_code
_entity_poly.pdbx_strand_id
1 'polypeptide(L)'
;KVTIVKRLDFDKWETLLQFGFSPDDKLIHRNKPERVAVKEIFKNTSPEKGIDIAVIAEGYTEAEQEKFFADAQKLAESLFTHEPFAKYRNRINVYAVGAISENSGVSMPHLDKWINTAVGSHFYTFYEPRYLTTPHVFALRDLAAAVPYDAIYVLANTSEYGGGGIYNFYAFASADSKRAQKEVVVHEFGHSFAGLGDEYFKENPDVLDDMYDIKQEPWEPNLTSLVRFDTKWKNDLTPEITIPTKVTNATKKLKVGVFEGGGYLTKGMYRPAYDCRM
;
A
#
# COMPACT_ATOMS: atom_id res chain seq x y z
N LYS A 1 -4.21 8.95 -22.71
CA LYS A 1 -4.32 10.35 -22.30
C LYS A 1 -3.74 10.51 -20.91
N VAL A 2 -2.84 11.46 -20.71
CA VAL A 2 -2.28 11.82 -19.41
C VAL A 2 -2.75 13.23 -19.06
N THR A 3 -3.16 13.43 -17.82
CA THR A 3 -3.59 14.73 -17.31
C THR A 3 -2.80 15.03 -16.05
N ILE A 4 -2.13 16.17 -16.00
CA ILE A 4 -1.49 16.69 -14.81
C ILE A 4 -2.43 17.71 -14.19
N VAL A 5 -2.80 17.48 -12.94
CA VAL A 5 -3.72 18.33 -12.21
C VAL A 5 -3.07 18.85 -10.94
N LYS A 6 -3.46 20.06 -10.52
CA LYS A 6 -3.14 20.66 -9.25
C LYS A 6 -4.38 20.63 -8.38
N ARG A 7 -4.29 20.13 -7.18
CA ARG A 7 -5.37 20.24 -6.20
C ARG A 7 -5.43 21.67 -5.67
N LEU A 8 -6.60 22.26 -5.73
CA LEU A 8 -6.87 23.61 -5.21
C LEU A 8 -7.60 23.57 -3.87
N ASP A 9 -8.46 22.54 -3.68
CA ASP A 9 -9.29 22.32 -2.50
C ASP A 9 -9.66 20.84 -2.45
N PHE A 10 -10.38 20.37 -1.44
CA PHE A 10 -10.72 18.96 -1.22
C PHE A 10 -11.18 18.23 -2.49
N ASP A 11 -12.12 18.83 -3.24
CA ASP A 11 -12.73 18.26 -4.45
C ASP A 11 -12.48 19.10 -5.72
N LYS A 12 -11.64 20.13 -5.62
CA LYS A 12 -11.36 21.06 -6.73
C LYS A 12 -9.97 20.83 -7.29
N TRP A 13 -9.94 20.57 -8.58
CA TRP A 13 -8.71 20.29 -9.33
C TRP A 13 -8.61 21.21 -10.53
N GLU A 14 -7.46 21.81 -10.71
CA GLU A 14 -7.09 22.56 -11.90
C GLU A 14 -6.26 21.69 -12.82
N THR A 15 -6.64 21.57 -14.08
CA THR A 15 -5.85 20.88 -15.09
C THR A 15 -4.72 21.80 -15.56
N LEU A 16 -3.48 21.44 -15.23
CA LEU A 16 -2.29 22.18 -15.66
C LEU A 16 -1.82 21.79 -17.05
N LEU A 17 -1.89 20.50 -17.37
CA LEU A 17 -1.46 19.97 -18.65
C LEU A 17 -2.25 18.73 -19.01
N GLN A 18 -2.57 18.59 -20.29
CA GLN A 18 -3.19 17.39 -20.82
C GLN A 18 -2.57 17.04 -22.17
N PHE A 19 -2.15 15.79 -22.31
CA PHE A 19 -1.64 15.28 -23.57
C PHE A 19 -2.06 13.84 -23.82
N GLY A 20 -2.12 13.47 -25.08
CA GLY A 20 -2.38 12.09 -25.51
C GLY A 20 -1.18 11.52 -26.21
N PHE A 21 -1.03 10.22 -26.15
CA PHE A 21 -0.12 9.45 -27.00
C PHE A 21 -0.87 8.24 -27.56
N SER A 22 -0.48 7.85 -28.78
CA SER A 22 -0.99 6.63 -29.41
C SER A 22 -0.20 5.42 -28.91
N PRO A 23 -0.82 4.26 -28.77
CA PRO A 23 -0.07 3.00 -28.61
C PRO A 23 0.97 2.76 -29.71
N ASP A 24 0.79 3.39 -30.88
CA ASP A 24 1.70 3.26 -32.03
C ASP A 24 2.81 4.34 -32.06
N ASP A 25 2.89 5.19 -31.03
CA ASP A 25 3.93 6.21 -30.93
C ASP A 25 5.32 5.57 -30.92
N LYS A 26 6.24 6.17 -31.71
CA LYS A 26 7.63 5.69 -31.83
C LYS A 26 8.43 5.84 -30.53
N LEU A 27 7.99 6.72 -29.62
CA LEU A 27 8.64 6.93 -28.34
C LEU A 27 8.22 5.90 -27.28
N ILE A 28 7.21 5.06 -27.57
CA ILE A 28 6.82 4.00 -26.64
C ILE A 28 7.81 2.86 -26.73
N HIS A 29 8.43 2.56 -25.59
CA HIS A 29 9.32 1.43 -25.44
C HIS A 29 8.52 0.11 -25.53
N ARG A 30 8.86 -0.76 -26.48
CA ARG A 30 8.12 -2.00 -26.76
C ARG A 30 8.94 -3.26 -26.53
N ASN A 31 10.10 -3.11 -25.90
CA ASN A 31 10.89 -4.28 -25.55
C ASN A 31 10.09 -5.11 -24.55
N LYS A 32 10.01 -6.39 -24.82
CA LYS A 32 9.45 -7.32 -23.82
C LYS A 32 10.41 -7.34 -22.64
N PRO A 33 9.89 -7.30 -21.39
CA PRO A 33 10.72 -7.51 -20.23
C PRO A 33 11.49 -8.84 -20.37
N GLU A 34 12.64 -8.92 -19.74
CA GLU A 34 13.37 -10.19 -19.66
C GLU A 34 12.43 -11.29 -19.17
N ARG A 35 12.59 -12.49 -19.69
CA ARG A 35 11.74 -13.62 -19.27
C ARG A 35 12.02 -13.94 -17.81
N VAL A 36 11.10 -13.54 -16.96
CA VAL A 36 11.09 -13.91 -15.54
C VAL A 36 10.13 -15.09 -15.32
N ALA A 37 10.42 -15.91 -14.32
CA ALA A 37 9.51 -16.98 -13.93
C ALA A 37 8.22 -16.37 -13.36
N VAL A 38 7.08 -16.85 -13.83
CA VAL A 38 5.77 -16.41 -13.37
C VAL A 38 4.98 -17.59 -12.85
N LYS A 39 4.30 -17.43 -11.71
CA LYS A 39 3.37 -18.42 -11.16
C LYS A 39 2.02 -17.77 -10.87
N GLU A 40 0.96 -18.36 -11.40
CA GLU A 40 -0.41 -18.01 -11.00
C GLU A 40 -0.68 -18.58 -9.60
N ILE A 41 -0.70 -17.72 -8.58
CA ILE A 41 -0.97 -18.11 -7.18
C ILE A 41 -2.47 -18.33 -7.01
N PHE A 42 -3.28 -17.38 -7.44
CA PHE A 42 -4.73 -17.48 -7.52
C PHE A 42 -5.20 -16.91 -8.85
N LYS A 43 -5.97 -17.70 -9.58
CA LYS A 43 -6.65 -17.25 -10.79
C LYS A 43 -8.14 -17.56 -10.67
N ASN A 44 -8.86 -16.59 -10.16
CA ASN A 44 -10.27 -16.75 -9.81
C ASN A 44 -11.23 -16.18 -10.87
N THR A 45 -10.73 -15.30 -11.74
CA THR A 45 -11.53 -14.64 -12.76
C THR A 45 -10.66 -14.23 -13.97
N SER A 46 -11.28 -13.75 -15.05
CA SER A 46 -10.53 -13.14 -16.14
C SER A 46 -10.04 -11.74 -15.76
N PRO A 47 -8.87 -11.30 -16.27
CA PRO A 47 -8.31 -9.99 -15.93
C PRO A 47 -9.28 -8.82 -16.18
N GLU A 48 -10.09 -8.89 -17.24
CA GLU A 48 -11.04 -7.82 -17.58
C GLU A 48 -12.20 -7.67 -16.59
N LYS A 49 -12.40 -8.64 -15.68
CA LYS A 49 -13.52 -8.71 -14.73
C LYS A 49 -13.10 -8.69 -13.27
N GLY A 50 -11.82 -8.78 -13.02
CA GLY A 50 -11.23 -8.89 -11.69
C GLY A 50 -10.23 -7.80 -11.38
N ILE A 51 -9.58 -7.97 -10.25
CA ILE A 51 -8.41 -7.21 -9.83
C ILE A 51 -7.22 -8.16 -9.91
N ASP A 52 -6.18 -7.72 -10.59
CA ASP A 52 -4.95 -8.46 -10.77
C ASP A 52 -3.83 -7.88 -9.88
N ILE A 53 -3.27 -8.70 -9.00
CA ILE A 53 -2.18 -8.32 -8.11
C ILE A 53 -0.90 -9.00 -8.58
N ALA A 54 0.10 -8.22 -8.98
CA ALA A 54 1.45 -8.71 -9.25
C ALA A 54 2.29 -8.68 -7.97
N VAL A 55 2.72 -9.83 -7.48
CA VAL A 55 3.66 -9.98 -6.36
C VAL A 55 5.06 -10.14 -6.95
N ILE A 56 5.94 -9.18 -6.71
CA ILE A 56 7.29 -9.11 -7.26
C ILE A 56 8.31 -9.59 -6.21
N ALA A 57 9.21 -10.49 -6.62
CA ALA A 57 10.31 -10.93 -5.79
C ALA A 57 11.36 -9.82 -5.62
N GLU A 58 11.78 -9.55 -4.38
CA GLU A 58 12.84 -8.61 -4.07
C GLU A 58 13.82 -9.21 -3.07
N GLY A 59 15.11 -9.22 -3.42
CA GLY A 59 16.15 -9.82 -2.60
C GLY A 59 16.12 -11.35 -2.57
N TYR A 60 15.49 -12.00 -3.52
CA TYR A 60 15.57 -13.46 -3.72
C TYR A 60 16.54 -13.77 -4.85
N THR A 61 17.55 -14.56 -4.56
CA THR A 61 18.49 -15.08 -5.56
C THR A 61 17.85 -16.18 -6.41
N GLU A 62 18.54 -16.65 -7.45
CA GLU A 62 18.08 -17.76 -8.27
C GLU A 62 17.82 -19.04 -7.42
N ALA A 63 18.68 -19.32 -6.46
CA ALA A 63 18.53 -20.46 -5.55
C ALA A 63 17.33 -20.33 -4.59
N GLU A 64 16.80 -19.13 -4.39
CA GLU A 64 15.71 -18.83 -3.47
C GLU A 64 14.35 -18.68 -4.16
N GLN A 65 14.24 -18.95 -5.46
CA GLN A 65 12.97 -18.76 -6.19
C GLN A 65 11.83 -19.63 -5.66
N GLU A 66 12.09 -20.87 -5.26
CA GLU A 66 11.07 -21.73 -4.64
C GLU A 66 10.58 -21.14 -3.30
N LYS A 67 11.49 -20.56 -2.51
CA LYS A 67 11.13 -19.84 -1.27
C LYS A 67 10.22 -18.65 -1.61
N PHE A 68 10.58 -17.86 -2.63
CA PHE A 68 9.75 -16.72 -3.05
C PHE A 68 8.32 -17.14 -3.39
N PHE A 69 8.14 -18.17 -4.22
CA PHE A 69 6.79 -18.63 -4.59
C PHE A 69 5.99 -19.12 -3.39
N ALA A 70 6.64 -19.76 -2.42
CA ALA A 70 5.99 -20.17 -1.17
C ALA A 70 5.61 -18.96 -0.30
N ASP A 71 6.45 -17.95 -0.24
CA ASP A 71 6.19 -16.71 0.53
C ASP A 71 5.10 -15.86 -0.15
N ALA A 72 5.06 -15.78 -1.47
CA ALA A 72 4.00 -15.12 -2.24
C ALA A 72 2.62 -15.80 -2.01
N GLN A 73 2.60 -17.13 -1.91
CA GLN A 73 1.39 -17.88 -1.56
C GLN A 73 0.89 -17.46 -0.15
N LYS A 74 1.78 -17.42 0.85
CA LYS A 74 1.42 -17.00 2.22
C LYS A 74 0.93 -15.56 2.28
N LEU A 75 1.55 -14.65 1.53
CA LEU A 75 1.12 -13.26 1.42
C LEU A 75 -0.31 -13.17 0.91
N ALA A 76 -0.62 -13.85 -0.19
CA ALA A 76 -1.94 -13.85 -0.78
C ALA A 76 -3.00 -14.49 0.14
N GLU A 77 -2.65 -15.58 0.82
CA GLU A 77 -3.52 -16.21 1.81
C GLU A 77 -3.79 -15.27 2.99
N SER A 78 -2.76 -14.58 3.49
CA SER A 78 -2.91 -13.59 4.56
C SER A 78 -3.85 -12.46 4.15
N LEU A 79 -3.70 -11.90 2.94
CA LEU A 79 -4.59 -10.86 2.43
C LEU A 79 -6.04 -11.31 2.44
N PHE A 80 -6.31 -12.55 2.02
CA PHE A 80 -7.66 -13.12 1.95
C PHE A 80 -8.24 -13.54 3.32
N THR A 81 -7.53 -13.36 4.41
CA THR A 81 -8.10 -13.50 5.77
C THR A 81 -8.77 -12.21 6.27
N HIS A 82 -8.64 -11.10 5.54
CA HIS A 82 -9.12 -9.79 5.93
C HIS A 82 -10.24 -9.28 5.02
N GLU A 83 -11.26 -8.69 5.61
CA GLU A 83 -12.28 -7.95 4.84
C GLU A 83 -11.71 -6.61 4.34
N PRO A 84 -12.10 -6.17 3.13
CA PRO A 84 -13.09 -6.76 2.22
C PRO A 84 -12.52 -7.85 1.29
N PHE A 85 -11.23 -8.15 1.33
CA PHE A 85 -10.56 -9.06 0.38
C PHE A 85 -11.07 -10.51 0.52
N ALA A 86 -11.39 -10.95 1.72
CA ALA A 86 -12.00 -12.26 1.97
C ALA A 86 -13.32 -12.43 1.19
N LYS A 87 -14.20 -11.44 1.27
CA LYS A 87 -15.50 -11.41 0.60
C LYS A 87 -15.38 -11.40 -0.93
N TYR A 88 -14.39 -10.69 -1.45
CA TYR A 88 -14.19 -10.51 -2.89
C TYR A 88 -13.08 -11.41 -3.47
N ARG A 89 -12.65 -12.43 -2.72
CA ARG A 89 -11.57 -13.34 -3.15
C ARG A 89 -11.78 -13.91 -4.56
N ASN A 90 -13.02 -14.26 -4.91
CA ASN A 90 -13.37 -14.80 -6.22
C ASN A 90 -13.26 -13.80 -7.39
N ARG A 91 -12.94 -12.54 -7.11
CA ARG A 91 -12.73 -11.47 -8.08
C ARG A 91 -11.30 -10.94 -8.09
N ILE A 92 -10.39 -11.60 -7.39
CA ILE A 92 -8.99 -11.18 -7.27
C ILE A 92 -8.11 -12.31 -7.78
N ASN A 93 -7.24 -11.98 -8.72
CA ASN A 93 -6.15 -12.84 -9.19
C ASN A 93 -4.84 -12.39 -8.52
N VAL A 94 -3.93 -13.34 -8.29
CA VAL A 94 -2.60 -13.05 -7.74
C VAL A 94 -1.56 -13.81 -8.55
N TYR A 95 -0.61 -13.08 -9.09
CA TYR A 95 0.51 -13.58 -9.88
C TYR A 95 1.80 -13.31 -9.15
N ALA A 96 2.67 -14.30 -9.02
CA ALA A 96 4.01 -14.13 -8.49
C ALA A 96 5.02 -14.02 -9.64
N VAL A 97 5.82 -12.96 -9.62
CA VAL A 97 6.85 -12.65 -10.62
C VAL A 97 8.22 -12.83 -9.96
N GLY A 98 8.90 -13.90 -10.34
CA GLY A 98 10.17 -14.36 -9.76
C GLY A 98 11.37 -13.57 -10.29
N ALA A 99 11.48 -12.29 -9.93
CA ALA A 99 12.66 -11.49 -10.23
C ALA A 99 13.88 -12.03 -9.48
N ILE A 100 15.00 -12.19 -10.18
CA ILE A 100 16.24 -12.72 -9.62
C ILE A 100 17.10 -11.55 -9.15
N SER A 101 17.42 -11.51 -7.86
CA SER A 101 18.39 -10.58 -7.27
C SER A 101 19.80 -11.21 -7.28
N GLU A 102 20.81 -10.38 -7.46
CA GLU A 102 22.20 -10.82 -7.37
C GLU A 102 22.54 -11.29 -5.97
N ASN A 103 22.04 -10.58 -4.95
CA ASN A 103 22.26 -10.90 -3.55
C ASN A 103 20.92 -11.11 -2.82
N SER A 104 20.99 -11.95 -1.79
CA SER A 104 19.85 -12.20 -0.89
C SER A 104 19.69 -11.07 0.13
N GLY A 105 18.44 -10.66 0.39
CA GLY A 105 18.10 -9.67 1.40
C GLY A 105 17.79 -8.29 0.85
N VAL A 106 17.87 -7.27 1.71
CA VAL A 106 17.49 -5.88 1.43
C VAL A 106 18.52 -4.92 2.02
N SER A 107 18.76 -3.79 1.36
CA SER A 107 19.66 -2.75 1.85
C SER A 107 19.16 -2.07 3.12
N MET A 108 20.05 -1.82 4.06
CA MET A 108 19.82 -1.12 5.33
C MET A 108 20.84 0.00 5.50
N PRO A 109 20.63 1.16 4.84
CA PRO A 109 21.60 2.25 4.82
C PRO A 109 22.03 2.74 6.22
N HIS A 110 21.12 2.74 7.16
CA HIS A 110 21.37 3.16 8.56
C HIS A 110 22.30 2.18 9.34
N LEU A 111 22.53 0.99 8.78
CA LEU A 111 23.47 -0.01 9.31
C LEU A 111 24.66 -0.20 8.37
N ASP A 112 24.87 0.69 7.42
CA ASP A 112 25.91 0.60 6.37
C ASP A 112 25.88 -0.72 5.60
N LYS A 113 24.69 -1.30 5.43
CA LYS A 113 24.47 -2.55 4.71
C LYS A 113 23.84 -2.27 3.34
N TRP A 114 24.61 -2.51 2.29
CA TRP A 114 24.21 -2.31 0.90
C TRP A 114 24.13 -3.64 0.16
N ILE A 115 23.02 -3.89 -0.54
CA ILE A 115 22.75 -5.16 -1.22
C ILE A 115 22.23 -4.85 -2.62
N ASN A 116 22.78 -5.56 -3.62
CA ASN A 116 22.34 -5.44 -5.01
C ASN A 116 21.18 -6.39 -5.27
N THR A 117 20.00 -5.82 -5.49
CA THR A 117 18.74 -6.55 -5.64
C THR A 117 17.98 -6.14 -6.90
N ALA A 118 16.95 -6.90 -7.27
CA ALA A 118 16.21 -6.73 -8.52
C ALA A 118 15.60 -5.32 -8.69
N VAL A 119 15.10 -4.72 -7.63
CA VAL A 119 14.55 -3.35 -7.67
C VAL A 119 15.25 -2.41 -6.70
N GLY A 120 16.40 -2.80 -6.14
CA GLY A 120 17.24 -1.92 -5.31
C GLY A 120 16.51 -1.36 -4.08
N SER A 121 15.66 -2.15 -3.44
CA SER A 121 14.91 -1.69 -2.30
C SER A 121 15.79 -1.46 -1.07
N HIS A 122 15.37 -0.52 -0.24
CA HIS A 122 16.06 -0.21 0.99
C HIS A 122 15.12 0.23 2.10
N PHE A 123 15.51 -0.07 3.32
CA PHE A 123 14.94 0.51 4.53
C PHE A 123 15.39 1.95 4.75
N TYR A 124 14.90 2.58 5.78
CA TYR A 124 15.31 3.91 6.23
C TYR A 124 14.88 5.05 5.29
N THR A 125 13.83 4.86 4.52
CA THR A 125 13.19 5.92 3.73
C THR A 125 12.64 6.98 4.69
N PHE A 126 12.89 8.26 4.41
CA PHE A 126 12.55 9.39 5.27
C PHE A 126 13.08 9.28 6.71
N TYR A 127 14.22 8.60 6.89
CA TYR A 127 14.82 8.36 8.21
C TYR A 127 13.99 7.47 9.15
N GLU A 128 12.95 6.79 8.65
CA GLU A 128 12.16 5.83 9.40
C GLU A 128 12.73 4.41 9.19
N PRO A 129 13.30 3.75 10.22
CA PRO A 129 13.99 2.45 10.06
C PRO A 129 13.18 1.34 9.42
N ARG A 130 11.87 1.32 9.66
CA ARG A 130 10.95 0.29 9.14
C ARG A 130 10.35 0.62 7.77
N TYR A 131 10.55 1.84 7.25
CA TYR A 131 9.93 2.25 6.00
C TYR A 131 10.75 1.76 4.80
N LEU A 132 10.15 0.84 4.03
CA LEU A 132 10.77 0.12 2.93
C LEU A 132 10.25 0.63 1.59
N THR A 133 11.14 1.08 0.73
CA THR A 133 10.79 1.58 -0.61
C THR A 133 11.83 1.19 -1.66
N THR A 134 11.56 1.48 -2.92
CA THR A 134 12.52 1.37 -4.02
C THR A 134 12.64 2.67 -4.81
N PRO A 135 13.87 3.10 -5.20
CA PRO A 135 14.08 4.17 -6.15
C PRO A 135 13.96 3.69 -7.62
N HIS A 136 14.02 2.38 -7.88
CA HIS A 136 14.08 1.80 -9.24
C HIS A 136 12.68 1.53 -9.80
N VAL A 137 11.86 2.57 -9.90
CA VAL A 137 10.45 2.48 -10.31
C VAL A 137 10.24 1.93 -11.72
N PHE A 138 11.15 2.17 -12.63
CA PHE A 138 11.07 1.62 -14.00
C PHE A 138 11.31 0.11 -13.99
N ALA A 139 12.36 -0.36 -13.32
CA ALA A 139 12.62 -1.81 -13.18
C ALA A 139 11.44 -2.52 -12.53
N LEU A 140 10.84 -1.94 -11.49
CA LEU A 140 9.64 -2.49 -10.85
C LEU A 140 8.47 -2.61 -11.84
N ARG A 141 8.22 -1.58 -12.66
CA ARG A 141 7.14 -1.59 -13.66
C ARG A 141 7.40 -2.59 -14.79
N ASP A 142 8.65 -2.70 -15.24
CA ASP A 142 9.05 -3.65 -16.27
C ASP A 142 8.86 -5.09 -15.78
N LEU A 143 9.20 -5.41 -14.55
CA LEU A 143 8.94 -6.71 -13.95
C LEU A 143 7.43 -6.99 -13.79
N ALA A 144 6.66 -6.03 -13.31
CA ALA A 144 5.21 -6.18 -13.17
C ALA A 144 4.52 -6.41 -14.53
N ALA A 145 5.05 -5.85 -15.63
CA ALA A 145 4.50 -6.01 -16.98
C ALA A 145 4.59 -7.45 -17.53
N ALA A 146 5.25 -8.38 -16.81
CA ALA A 146 5.24 -9.80 -17.15
C ALA A 146 3.86 -10.46 -16.99
N VAL A 147 2.95 -9.84 -16.23
CA VAL A 147 1.59 -10.31 -15.93
C VAL A 147 0.58 -9.17 -16.07
N PRO A 148 -0.72 -9.45 -16.22
CA PRO A 148 -1.75 -8.44 -15.99
C PRO A 148 -1.66 -7.93 -14.55
N TYR A 149 -1.79 -6.60 -14.33
CA TYR A 149 -1.83 -6.06 -12.99
C TYR A 149 -2.59 -4.74 -12.88
N ASP A 150 -3.36 -4.61 -11.80
CA ASP A 150 -3.98 -3.38 -11.31
C ASP A 150 -3.22 -2.84 -10.09
N ALA A 151 -2.60 -3.75 -9.33
CA ALA A 151 -1.82 -3.42 -8.15
C ALA A 151 -0.48 -4.19 -8.13
N ILE A 152 0.55 -3.56 -7.59
CA ILE A 152 1.88 -4.16 -7.39
C ILE A 152 2.13 -4.35 -5.91
N TYR A 153 2.55 -5.54 -5.54
CA TYR A 153 3.04 -5.87 -4.20
C TYR A 153 4.48 -6.37 -4.29
N VAL A 154 5.41 -5.74 -3.60
CA VAL A 154 6.82 -6.18 -3.56
C VAL A 154 7.06 -6.95 -2.28
N LEU A 155 7.50 -8.19 -2.42
CA LEU A 155 7.78 -9.08 -1.29
C LEU A 155 9.29 -9.16 -1.08
N ALA A 156 9.75 -8.59 0.04
CA ALA A 156 11.17 -8.44 0.36
C ALA A 156 11.68 -9.62 1.19
N ASN A 157 12.75 -10.26 0.72
CA ASN A 157 13.41 -11.40 1.38
C ASN A 157 14.19 -10.96 2.61
N THR A 158 13.49 -10.66 3.68
CA THR A 158 14.11 -10.21 4.94
C THR A 158 13.25 -10.58 6.13
N SER A 159 13.90 -10.80 7.28
CA SER A 159 13.25 -10.97 8.58
C SER A 159 13.03 -9.66 9.33
N GLU A 160 13.67 -8.58 8.87
CA GLU A 160 13.48 -7.26 9.47
C GLU A 160 12.04 -6.80 9.29
N TYR A 161 11.46 -6.29 10.38
CA TYR A 161 10.09 -5.80 10.36
C TYR A 161 10.00 -4.49 9.59
N GLY A 162 9.15 -4.47 8.56
CA GLY A 162 8.85 -3.25 7.83
C GLY A 162 7.99 -3.46 6.60
N GLY A 163 7.60 -2.36 6.04
CA GLY A 163 6.78 -2.25 4.84
C GLY A 163 6.76 -0.83 4.34
N GLY A 164 5.90 -0.58 3.38
CA GLY A 164 5.64 0.75 2.82
C GLY A 164 4.57 0.65 1.75
N GLY A 165 3.59 1.55 1.79
CA GLY A 165 2.51 1.61 0.82
C GLY A 165 2.43 3.01 0.20
N ILE A 166 2.51 3.09 -1.14
CA ILE A 166 2.34 4.34 -1.88
C ILE A 166 1.09 4.24 -2.74
N TYR A 167 0.14 5.12 -2.47
CA TYR A 167 -1.16 5.11 -3.14
C TYR A 167 -1.05 5.07 -4.67
N ASN A 168 -1.84 4.17 -5.26
CA ASN A 168 -1.91 3.93 -6.71
C ASN A 168 -0.55 3.61 -7.35
N PHE A 169 0.37 3.03 -6.56
CA PHE A 169 1.70 2.69 -7.05
C PHE A 169 2.12 1.29 -6.64
N TYR A 170 2.56 1.08 -5.40
CA TYR A 170 2.96 -0.24 -4.89
C TYR A 170 2.81 -0.36 -3.37
N ALA A 171 2.80 -1.61 -2.90
CA ALA A 171 3.01 -1.96 -1.50
C ALA A 171 4.28 -2.80 -1.35
N PHE A 172 4.93 -2.70 -0.18
CA PHE A 172 6.03 -3.55 0.27
C PHE A 172 5.69 -4.26 1.57
N ALA A 173 6.14 -5.50 1.74
CA ALA A 173 6.23 -6.15 3.04
C ALA A 173 7.44 -7.09 3.13
N SER A 174 7.94 -7.26 4.36
CA SER A 174 8.97 -8.24 4.70
C SER A 174 8.39 -9.66 4.71
N ALA A 175 9.03 -10.61 4.05
CA ALA A 175 8.54 -11.97 3.87
C ALA A 175 8.62 -12.82 5.15
N ASP A 176 9.73 -12.75 5.90
CA ASP A 176 10.01 -13.64 7.02
C ASP A 176 9.61 -13.10 8.40
N SER A 177 9.09 -11.87 8.45
CA SER A 177 8.57 -11.32 9.69
C SER A 177 7.17 -11.86 9.98
N LYS A 178 7.01 -12.65 11.05
CA LYS A 178 5.69 -13.20 11.45
C LYS A 178 4.64 -12.10 11.70
N ARG A 179 5.07 -10.95 12.18
CA ARG A 179 4.21 -9.80 12.41
C ARG A 179 3.85 -9.13 11.09
N ALA A 180 4.82 -8.96 10.19
CA ALA A 180 4.59 -8.39 8.87
C ALA A 180 3.56 -9.21 8.08
N GLN A 181 3.67 -10.52 8.08
CA GLN A 181 2.73 -11.42 7.37
C GLN A 181 1.28 -11.29 7.84
N LYS A 182 1.05 -10.95 9.12
CA LYS A 182 -0.32 -10.87 9.68
C LYS A 182 -0.93 -9.48 9.66
N GLU A 183 -0.10 -8.45 9.78
CA GLU A 183 -0.56 -7.08 10.02
C GLU A 183 -0.15 -6.14 8.90
N VAL A 184 1.14 -6.15 8.51
CA VAL A 184 1.71 -5.22 7.54
C VAL A 184 1.18 -5.48 6.13
N VAL A 185 0.95 -6.75 5.75
CA VAL A 185 0.48 -7.10 4.40
C VAL A 185 -0.81 -6.37 4.05
N VAL A 186 -1.81 -6.41 4.90
CA VAL A 186 -3.10 -5.75 4.64
C VAL A 186 -3.04 -4.26 4.86
N HIS A 187 -2.23 -3.79 5.82
CA HIS A 187 -2.00 -2.39 6.12
C HIS A 187 -1.39 -1.66 4.92
N GLU A 188 -0.22 -2.10 4.43
CA GLU A 188 0.44 -1.46 3.29
C GLU A 188 -0.39 -1.56 1.99
N PHE A 189 -1.15 -2.64 1.85
CA PHE A 189 -2.09 -2.76 0.74
C PHE A 189 -3.26 -1.79 0.87
N GLY A 190 -3.70 -1.47 2.09
CA GLY A 190 -4.68 -0.43 2.38
C GLY A 190 -4.21 0.94 1.88
N HIS A 191 -2.95 1.31 2.14
CA HIS A 191 -2.37 2.54 1.62
C HIS A 191 -2.29 2.52 0.09
N SER A 192 -1.67 1.50 -0.48
CA SER A 192 -1.36 1.50 -1.92
C SER A 192 -2.59 1.30 -2.80
N PHE A 193 -3.55 0.48 -2.40
CA PHE A 193 -4.73 0.13 -3.18
C PHE A 193 -5.91 1.06 -2.93
N ALA A 194 -6.17 1.40 -1.67
CA ALA A 194 -7.36 2.16 -1.28
C ALA A 194 -7.06 3.61 -0.84
N GLY A 195 -5.78 4.01 -0.74
CA GLY A 195 -5.40 5.35 -0.31
C GLY A 195 -5.76 5.63 1.14
N LEU A 196 -5.78 4.59 1.99
CA LEU A 196 -6.06 4.79 3.40
C LEU A 196 -4.88 5.47 4.09
N GLY A 197 -5.17 6.36 5.03
CA GLY A 197 -4.18 6.94 5.93
C GLY A 197 -4.00 6.10 7.19
N ASP A 198 -2.90 6.32 7.90
CA ASP A 198 -2.66 5.70 9.21
C ASP A 198 -3.66 6.18 10.25
N GLU A 199 -4.36 5.25 10.89
CA GLU A 199 -5.34 5.58 11.95
C GLU A 199 -4.69 5.68 13.34
N TYR A 200 -3.41 5.30 13.47
CA TYR A 200 -2.70 5.46 14.73
C TYR A 200 -2.16 6.89 14.91
N PHE A 201 -1.82 7.20 16.15
CA PHE A 201 -1.22 8.47 16.54
C PHE A 201 -0.10 8.24 17.55
N LYS A 202 0.79 9.21 17.67
CA LYS A 202 1.91 9.18 18.60
C LYS A 202 1.71 10.26 19.67
N GLU A 203 1.97 9.95 20.95
CA GLU A 203 1.89 10.94 22.04
C GLU A 203 2.98 12.00 21.95
N ASN A 204 4.14 11.66 21.39
CA ASN A 204 5.23 12.59 21.12
C ASN A 204 5.33 12.83 19.61
N PRO A 205 5.14 14.06 19.15
CA PRO A 205 5.24 14.43 17.76
C PRO A 205 6.66 14.22 17.20
N ASP A 206 6.73 13.49 16.07
CA ASP A 206 7.91 13.38 15.24
C ASP A 206 7.79 14.35 14.05
N VAL A 207 8.80 14.36 13.18
CA VAL A 207 8.87 15.15 11.93
C VAL A 207 7.65 14.96 11.00
N LEU A 208 6.86 13.90 11.20
CA LEU A 208 5.66 13.60 10.41
C LEU A 208 4.39 14.33 10.87
N ASP A 209 4.43 15.05 12.00
CA ASP A 209 3.24 15.71 12.56
C ASP A 209 2.77 16.92 11.76
N ASP A 210 3.62 17.47 10.89
CA ASP A 210 3.26 18.56 9.98
C ASP A 210 2.63 18.07 8.65
N MET A 211 2.38 16.75 8.51
CA MET A 211 1.82 16.20 7.26
C MET A 211 0.37 16.62 7.02
N TYR A 212 -0.39 16.90 8.09
CA TYR A 212 -1.80 17.24 7.98
C TYR A 212 -2.09 18.64 8.51
N ASP A 213 -2.66 19.49 7.64
CA ASP A 213 -3.31 20.73 8.08
C ASP A 213 -4.74 20.41 8.53
N ILE A 214 -5.00 20.44 9.82
CA ILE A 214 -6.33 20.18 10.39
C ILE A 214 -7.40 21.19 9.99
N LYS A 215 -7.04 22.29 9.34
CA LYS A 215 -7.97 23.27 8.75
C LYS A 215 -8.45 22.85 7.37
N GLN A 216 -7.89 21.79 6.83
CA GLN A 216 -8.28 21.19 5.55
C GLN A 216 -8.75 19.76 5.78
N GLU A 217 -9.72 19.32 4.98
CA GLU A 217 -10.13 17.92 4.98
C GLU A 217 -9.03 17.07 4.33
N PRO A 218 -8.51 16.01 4.99
CA PRO A 218 -7.55 15.08 4.38
C PRO A 218 -8.18 14.38 3.17
N TRP A 219 -7.36 14.02 2.20
CA TRP A 219 -7.87 13.30 1.03
C TRP A 219 -8.13 11.81 1.32
N GLU A 220 -7.46 11.24 2.32
CA GLU A 220 -7.61 9.84 2.72
C GLU A 220 -9.04 9.56 3.18
N PRO A 221 -9.69 8.49 2.65
CA PRO A 221 -11.10 8.25 2.91
C PRO A 221 -11.42 7.89 4.36
N ASN A 222 -10.47 7.35 5.11
CA ASN A 222 -10.60 6.91 6.49
C ASN A 222 -10.13 7.93 7.55
N LEU A 223 -9.73 9.13 7.13
CA LEU A 223 -9.37 10.22 8.03
C LEU A 223 -10.25 11.44 7.79
N THR A 224 -10.53 12.21 8.85
CA THR A 224 -11.27 13.48 8.75
C THR A 224 -10.77 14.48 9.78
N SER A 225 -10.69 15.75 9.39
CA SER A 225 -10.53 16.90 10.28
C SER A 225 -11.87 17.50 10.72
N LEU A 226 -12.99 16.89 10.31
CA LEU A 226 -14.37 17.38 10.43
C LEU A 226 -14.70 18.63 9.63
N VAL A 227 -13.79 19.15 8.83
CA VAL A 227 -14.03 20.33 7.95
C VAL A 227 -15.03 20.00 6.86
N ARG A 228 -14.94 18.82 6.26
CA ARG A 228 -15.83 18.31 5.23
C ARG A 228 -16.27 16.87 5.52
N PHE A 229 -16.66 16.58 6.75
CA PHE A 229 -17.02 15.22 7.18
C PHE A 229 -18.24 14.64 6.42
N ASP A 230 -19.06 15.46 5.82
CA ASP A 230 -20.15 15.07 4.94
C ASP A 230 -19.66 14.30 3.68
N THR A 231 -18.40 14.44 3.30
CA THR A 231 -17.77 13.75 2.18
C THR A 231 -17.11 12.41 2.57
N LYS A 232 -17.15 12.05 3.85
CA LYS A 232 -16.53 10.85 4.43
C LYS A 232 -17.62 9.84 4.83
N TRP A 233 -17.43 9.13 5.92
CA TRP A 233 -18.32 8.07 6.41
C TRP A 233 -19.47 8.58 7.31
N LYS A 234 -19.79 9.85 7.27
CA LYS A 234 -20.85 10.45 8.10
C LYS A 234 -22.21 9.74 7.96
N ASN A 235 -22.53 9.30 6.75
CA ASN A 235 -23.78 8.60 6.46
C ASN A 235 -23.82 7.15 6.95
N ASP A 236 -22.69 6.59 7.34
CA ASP A 236 -22.56 5.23 7.88
C ASP A 236 -22.68 5.20 9.43
N LEU A 237 -22.78 6.37 10.06
CA LEU A 237 -22.99 6.48 11.50
C LEU A 237 -24.43 6.15 11.86
N THR A 238 -24.62 5.47 13.01
CA THR A 238 -25.96 5.35 13.61
C THR A 238 -26.38 6.67 14.23
N PRO A 239 -27.70 7.00 14.30
CA PRO A 239 -28.18 8.30 14.78
C PRO A 239 -27.74 8.67 16.21
N GLU A 240 -27.47 7.72 17.05
CA GLU A 240 -27.10 7.91 18.47
C GLU A 240 -25.60 8.21 18.69
N ILE A 241 -24.78 8.10 17.62
CA ILE A 241 -23.34 8.32 17.72
C ILE A 241 -23.04 9.82 17.79
N THR A 242 -22.37 10.22 18.88
CA THR A 242 -21.90 11.62 19.02
C THR A 242 -20.68 11.88 18.13
N ILE A 243 -20.55 13.12 17.65
CA ILE A 243 -19.40 13.59 16.87
C ILE A 243 -18.71 14.71 17.67
N PRO A 244 -17.48 14.51 18.15
CA PRO A 244 -16.70 13.25 18.20
C PRO A 244 -17.34 12.17 19.09
N THR A 245 -16.97 10.91 18.81
CA THR A 245 -17.44 9.76 19.60
C THR A 245 -16.68 9.66 20.91
N LYS A 246 -17.41 9.73 22.03
CA LYS A 246 -16.80 9.53 23.36
C LYS A 246 -16.28 8.10 23.50
N VAL A 247 -15.04 7.97 23.97
CA VAL A 247 -14.41 6.66 24.21
C VAL A 247 -14.96 6.04 25.50
N THR A 248 -15.70 4.95 25.35
CA THR A 248 -16.25 4.12 26.46
C THR A 248 -16.06 2.65 26.09
N ASN A 249 -16.25 1.74 27.05
CA ASN A 249 -16.19 0.29 26.74
C ASN A 249 -17.25 -0.15 25.71
N ALA A 250 -18.37 0.54 25.62
CA ALA A 250 -19.39 0.28 24.61
C ALA A 250 -18.99 0.82 23.24
N THR A 251 -18.53 2.09 23.18
CA THR A 251 -18.19 2.73 21.90
C THR A 251 -16.91 2.20 21.27
N LYS A 252 -15.96 1.68 22.06
CA LYS A 252 -14.77 0.97 21.52
C LYS A 252 -15.13 -0.25 20.65
N LYS A 253 -16.33 -0.78 20.78
CA LYS A 253 -16.80 -1.95 20.01
C LYS A 253 -17.62 -1.56 18.78
N LEU A 254 -17.83 -0.27 18.53
CA LEU A 254 -18.53 0.20 17.35
C LEU A 254 -17.70 -0.13 16.09
N LYS A 255 -18.39 -0.56 15.05
CA LYS A 255 -17.77 -0.75 13.73
C LYS A 255 -17.40 0.57 13.09
N VAL A 256 -18.23 1.59 13.29
CA VAL A 256 -18.04 2.94 12.72
C VAL A 256 -18.38 3.97 13.78
N GLY A 257 -17.46 4.87 14.05
CA GLY A 257 -17.58 6.02 14.94
C GLY A 257 -16.80 7.21 14.39
N VAL A 258 -16.48 8.18 15.26
CA VAL A 258 -15.62 9.34 14.95
C VAL A 258 -14.68 9.54 16.13
N PHE A 259 -13.62 8.75 16.17
CA PHE A 259 -12.69 8.73 17.31
C PHE A 259 -11.54 9.69 17.08
N GLU A 260 -11.26 10.54 18.06
CA GLU A 260 -10.15 11.48 17.98
C GLU A 260 -8.80 10.76 18.00
N GLY A 261 -7.87 11.27 17.23
CA GLY A 261 -6.55 10.70 16.95
C GLY A 261 -6.52 9.94 15.64
N GLY A 262 -5.47 10.13 14.85
CA GLY A 262 -5.23 9.53 13.54
C GLY A 262 -4.29 10.38 12.70
N GLY A 263 -3.71 9.84 11.64
CA GLY A 263 -2.74 10.56 10.82
C GLY A 263 -1.56 11.08 11.66
N TYR A 264 -1.09 10.28 12.62
CA TYR A 264 -0.06 10.61 13.62
C TYR A 264 -0.45 11.68 14.64
N LEU A 265 -1.55 12.43 14.44
CA LEU A 265 -2.01 13.50 15.31
C LEU A 265 -2.87 12.96 16.44
N THR A 266 -2.64 13.46 17.66
CA THR A 266 -3.45 13.13 18.85
C THR A 266 -4.77 13.87 18.89
N LYS A 267 -4.84 15.07 18.26
CA LYS A 267 -6.03 15.95 18.28
C LYS A 267 -6.31 16.57 16.91
N GLY A 268 -7.59 16.86 16.67
CA GLY A 268 -8.04 17.55 15.48
C GLY A 268 -8.13 16.67 14.23
N MET A 269 -7.69 15.42 14.32
CA MET A 269 -7.87 14.39 13.32
C MET A 269 -8.68 13.24 13.91
N TYR A 270 -9.52 12.61 13.10
CA TYR A 270 -10.45 11.58 13.54
C TYR A 270 -10.45 10.40 12.60
N ARG A 271 -10.74 9.21 13.14
CA ARG A 271 -10.78 7.93 12.45
C ARG A 271 -12.09 7.17 12.69
N PRO A 272 -12.51 6.25 11.80
CA PRO A 272 -13.80 5.57 11.92
C PRO A 272 -13.83 4.49 13.01
N ALA A 273 -12.72 3.84 13.31
CA ALA A 273 -12.64 2.76 14.29
C ALA A 273 -11.75 3.16 15.49
N TYR A 274 -12.07 2.65 16.68
CA TYR A 274 -11.20 2.85 17.84
C TYR A 274 -9.86 2.13 17.66
N ASP A 275 -9.92 0.93 17.15
CA ASP A 275 -8.78 0.06 16.86
C ASP A 275 -9.03 -0.70 15.55
N CYS A 276 -8.07 -0.65 14.62
CA CYS A 276 -8.14 -1.35 13.33
C CYS A 276 -6.75 -1.73 12.84
N ARG A 277 -6.63 -2.11 11.56
CA ARG A 277 -5.34 -2.50 10.94
C ARG A 277 -4.56 -1.33 10.33
N MET A 278 -5.22 -0.19 10.13
CA MET A 278 -4.59 1.03 9.59
C MET A 278 -3.97 1.88 10.69
#